data_b8c45679d4807e3531a795765b5893ef
#
_entry.id   b8c45679d4807e3531a795765b5893ef
#
_cell.length_a   1.000
_cell.length_b   1.000
_cell.length_c   1.000
_cell.angle_alpha   90.00
_cell.angle_beta   90.00
_cell.angle_gamma   90.00
#
_symmetry.space_group_name_H-M   'P 1'
#
loop_
_entity.id
_entity.type
_entity.pdbx_description
1 polymer ?
#
loop_
_entity_poly.entity_id
_entity_poly.type
_entity_poly.pdbx_seq_one_letter_code
_entity_poly.pdbx_strand_id
1 'polypeptide(L)'
;MGKLVLYFSEFRNTESIARRIAEKTGADICKIEPVEPYPENLQEVMEIGQNETDNEIMRPIKQLEVDLSKYDKVILGMPTWWYHAPPCVESFLKNAALEKITVFVTNSGIPLNVDDEMKRISPDTYVESSEIIEFTPLVEPSRLVTPLEEIDAWIETL
;
A
#
# COMPACT_ATOMS: atom_id res chain seq x y z
N MET A 1 -22.86 -0.23 4.64
CA MET A 1 -21.82 -0.88 3.87
C MET A 1 -20.55 -0.98 4.70
N GLY A 2 -19.51 -1.56 4.19
CA GLY A 2 -18.35 -1.90 4.98
C GLY A 2 -17.10 -1.11 4.62
N LYS A 3 -16.03 -1.48 5.30
CA LYS A 3 -14.68 -0.99 5.03
C LYS A 3 -13.88 -2.09 4.36
N LEU A 4 -12.98 -1.72 3.46
CA LEU A 4 -12.07 -2.64 2.79
C LEU A 4 -10.62 -2.19 3.02
N VAL A 5 -9.77 -3.12 3.47
CA VAL A 5 -8.33 -2.93 3.44
C VAL A 5 -7.80 -3.59 2.18
N LEU A 6 -7.22 -2.79 1.31
CA LEU A 6 -6.65 -3.22 0.05
C LEU A 6 -5.15 -2.95 0.11
N TYR A 7 -4.32 -3.95 -0.19
CA TYR A 7 -2.89 -3.79 0.00
C TYR A 7 -2.06 -4.55 -1.02
N PHE A 8 -0.86 -4.03 -1.26
CA PHE A 8 0.22 -4.76 -1.92
C PHE A 8 1.35 -4.95 -0.93
N SER A 9 1.86 -6.18 -0.82
CA SER A 9 2.98 -6.50 0.06
C SER A 9 3.84 -7.59 -0.54
N GLU A 10 5.09 -7.27 -0.84
CA GLU A 10 6.05 -8.27 -1.31
C GLU A 10 6.73 -8.97 -0.13
N PHE A 11 7.03 -8.24 0.94
CA PHE A 11 7.76 -8.73 2.10
C PHE A 11 6.97 -8.45 3.40
N ARG A 12 5.94 -9.08 3.69
CA ARG A 12 5.13 -9.13 4.93
C ARG A 12 4.89 -7.84 5.74
N ASN A 13 5.71 -6.79 5.64
CA ASN A 13 5.56 -5.60 6.49
C ASN A 13 4.21 -4.90 6.25
N THR A 14 3.91 -4.58 5.02
CA THR A 14 2.61 -3.96 4.66
C THR A 14 1.46 -4.90 5.01
N GLU A 15 1.60 -6.19 4.72
CA GLU A 15 0.57 -7.18 5.05
C GLU A 15 0.28 -7.25 6.55
N SER A 16 1.31 -7.20 7.40
CA SER A 16 1.13 -7.26 8.85
C SER A 16 0.26 -6.10 9.36
N ILE A 17 0.47 -4.91 8.83
CA ILE A 17 -0.34 -3.73 9.18
C ILE A 17 -1.75 -3.85 8.61
N ALA A 18 -1.87 -4.31 7.36
CA ALA A 18 -3.19 -4.52 6.73
C ALA A 18 -4.06 -5.47 7.55
N ARG A 19 -3.48 -6.58 8.02
CA ARG A 19 -4.18 -7.55 8.87
C ARG A 19 -4.59 -6.94 10.22
N ARG A 20 -3.71 -6.15 10.82
CA ARG A 20 -4.03 -5.47 12.08
C ARG A 20 -5.20 -4.50 11.92
N ILE A 21 -5.21 -3.72 10.85
CA ILE A 21 -6.32 -2.80 10.56
C ILE A 21 -7.63 -3.59 10.38
N ALA A 22 -7.59 -4.66 9.59
CA ALA A 22 -8.78 -5.48 9.35
C ALA A 22 -9.32 -6.09 10.66
N GLU A 23 -8.46 -6.62 11.51
CA GLU A 23 -8.85 -7.19 12.81
C GLU A 23 -9.49 -6.14 13.74
N LYS A 24 -8.90 -4.95 13.83
CA LYS A 24 -9.36 -3.91 14.73
C LYS A 24 -10.61 -3.18 14.24
N THR A 25 -10.81 -3.08 12.94
CA THR A 25 -11.94 -2.34 12.36
C THR A 25 -13.09 -3.23 11.90
N GLY A 26 -12.87 -4.54 11.79
CA GLY A 26 -13.83 -5.45 11.18
C GLY A 26 -13.90 -5.34 9.65
N ALA A 27 -12.95 -4.64 9.03
CA ALA A 27 -12.89 -4.47 7.59
C ALA A 27 -12.61 -5.79 6.87
N ASP A 28 -13.12 -5.92 5.64
CA ASP A 28 -12.68 -6.96 4.73
C ASP A 28 -11.26 -6.67 4.26
N ILE A 29 -10.56 -7.69 3.80
CA ILE A 29 -9.18 -7.55 3.36
C ILE A 29 -9.01 -8.19 1.98
N CYS A 30 -8.29 -7.48 1.09
CA CYS A 30 -8.02 -7.97 -0.26
C CYS A 30 -6.59 -7.56 -0.67
N LYS A 31 -5.90 -8.49 -1.31
CA LYS A 31 -4.54 -8.26 -1.79
C LYS A 31 -4.56 -7.79 -3.25
N ILE A 32 -3.72 -6.81 -3.55
CA ILE A 32 -3.39 -6.44 -4.93
C ILE A 32 -2.26 -7.38 -5.38
N GLU A 33 -2.46 -8.10 -6.47
CA GLU A 33 -1.47 -9.03 -6.99
C GLU A 33 -1.10 -8.67 -8.43
N PRO A 34 0.20 -8.54 -8.75
CA PRO A 34 0.61 -8.37 -10.13
C PRO A 34 0.33 -9.65 -10.94
N VAL A 35 0.01 -9.48 -12.24
CA VAL A 35 -0.18 -10.62 -13.15
C VAL A 35 1.06 -11.46 -13.20
N GLU A 36 2.23 -10.82 -13.32
CA GLU A 36 3.52 -11.47 -13.20
C GLU A 36 4.08 -11.20 -11.80
N PRO A 37 4.17 -12.23 -10.93
CA PRO A 37 4.72 -12.04 -9.59
C PRO A 37 6.17 -11.56 -9.65
N TYR A 38 6.57 -10.78 -8.64
CA TYR A 38 7.97 -10.49 -8.43
C TYR A 38 8.70 -11.76 -7.94
N PRO A 39 10.02 -11.88 -8.19
CA PRO A 39 10.79 -13.00 -7.64
C PRO A 39 10.82 -12.93 -6.09
N GLU A 40 11.18 -14.04 -5.46
CA GLU A 40 11.26 -14.11 -3.99
C GLU A 40 12.50 -13.45 -3.42
N ASN A 41 13.56 -13.31 -4.23
CA ASN A 41 14.83 -12.73 -3.80
C ASN A 41 14.73 -11.21 -3.69
N LEU A 42 15.04 -10.67 -2.51
CA LEU A 42 14.93 -9.24 -2.23
C LEU A 42 15.74 -8.39 -3.22
N GLN A 43 16.99 -8.79 -3.52
CA GLN A 43 17.84 -8.01 -4.42
C GLN A 43 17.26 -7.96 -5.84
N GLU A 44 16.75 -9.08 -6.34
CA GLU A 44 16.11 -9.12 -7.66
C GLU A 44 14.86 -8.25 -7.71
N VAL A 45 14.04 -8.27 -6.64
CA VAL A 45 12.86 -7.40 -6.54
C VAL A 45 13.29 -5.93 -6.57
N MET A 46 14.33 -5.57 -5.83
CA MET A 46 14.83 -4.19 -5.79
C MET A 46 15.32 -3.73 -7.15
N GLU A 47 16.04 -4.57 -7.88
CA GLU A 47 16.54 -4.24 -9.22
C GLU A 47 15.40 -4.08 -10.23
N ILE A 48 14.42 -4.97 -10.21
CA ILE A 48 13.26 -4.90 -11.08
C ILE A 48 12.43 -3.66 -10.74
N GLY A 49 12.16 -3.42 -9.45
CA GLY A 49 11.39 -2.26 -8.99
C GLY A 49 12.06 -0.95 -9.36
N GLN A 50 13.40 -0.86 -9.25
CA GLN A 50 14.13 0.33 -9.67
C GLN A 50 14.01 0.56 -11.17
N ASN A 51 14.19 -0.48 -11.98
CA ASN A 51 14.05 -0.37 -13.42
C ASN A 51 12.63 0.07 -13.83
N GLU A 52 11.62 -0.49 -13.21
CA GLU A 52 10.24 -0.11 -13.50
C GLU A 52 9.98 1.35 -13.11
N THR A 53 10.45 1.79 -11.95
CA THR A 53 10.29 3.17 -11.49
C THR A 53 11.04 4.15 -12.39
N ASP A 54 12.30 3.87 -12.71
CA ASP A 54 13.15 4.74 -13.54
C ASP A 54 12.62 4.88 -14.97
N ASN A 55 11.95 3.86 -15.49
CA ASN A 55 11.42 3.84 -16.86
C ASN A 55 9.89 4.04 -16.90
N GLU A 56 9.28 4.40 -15.77
CA GLU A 56 7.84 4.64 -15.67
C GLU A 56 6.99 3.48 -16.19
N ILE A 57 7.42 2.25 -15.92
CA ILE A 57 6.72 1.04 -16.34
C ILE A 57 5.63 0.73 -15.32
N MET A 58 4.38 0.69 -15.77
CA MET A 58 3.28 0.21 -14.94
C MET A 58 3.19 -1.30 -15.00
N ARG A 59 3.07 -1.93 -13.84
CA ARG A 59 2.95 -3.39 -13.76
C ARG A 59 1.49 -3.81 -13.71
N PRO A 60 1.00 -4.59 -14.69
CA PRO A 60 -0.39 -5.02 -14.69
C PRO A 60 -0.73 -5.86 -13.46
N ILE A 61 -1.96 -5.70 -12.98
CA ILE A 61 -2.47 -6.44 -11.83
C ILE A 61 -3.59 -7.39 -12.24
N LYS A 62 -3.77 -8.44 -11.44
CA LYS A 62 -4.92 -9.34 -11.57
C LYS A 62 -6.19 -8.58 -11.19
N GLN A 63 -7.33 -9.00 -11.75
CA GLN A 63 -8.62 -8.48 -11.33
C GLN A 63 -8.79 -8.69 -9.81
N LEU A 64 -9.28 -7.67 -9.11
CA LEU A 64 -9.57 -7.79 -7.70
C LEU A 64 -10.70 -8.80 -7.46
N GLU A 65 -10.59 -9.55 -6.37
CA GLU A 65 -11.60 -10.53 -5.97
C GLU A 65 -12.81 -9.88 -5.28
N VAL A 66 -12.81 -8.57 -5.12
CA VAL A 66 -13.88 -7.80 -4.48
C VAL A 66 -14.42 -6.73 -5.40
N ASP A 67 -15.67 -6.34 -5.17
CA ASP A 67 -16.31 -5.22 -5.86
C ASP A 67 -16.19 -3.97 -4.99
N LEU A 68 -15.37 -3.01 -5.44
CA LEU A 68 -15.11 -1.78 -4.70
C LEU A 68 -16.36 -0.95 -4.43
N SER A 69 -17.37 -1.04 -5.30
CA SER A 69 -18.62 -0.28 -5.14
C SER A 69 -19.42 -0.67 -3.91
N LYS A 70 -19.12 -1.81 -3.31
CA LYS A 70 -19.80 -2.32 -2.11
C LYS A 70 -19.23 -1.79 -0.80
N TYR A 71 -18.22 -0.93 -0.87
CA TYR A 71 -17.55 -0.40 0.32
C TYR A 71 -17.69 1.11 0.42
N ASP A 72 -17.92 1.58 1.64
CA ASP A 72 -17.97 3.02 1.95
C ASP A 72 -16.58 3.60 2.10
N LYS A 73 -15.62 2.77 2.51
CA LYS A 73 -14.27 3.19 2.81
C LYS A 73 -13.26 2.19 2.28
N VAL A 74 -12.29 2.70 1.54
CA VAL A 74 -11.15 1.92 1.06
C VAL A 74 -9.90 2.42 1.75
N ILE A 75 -9.18 1.50 2.38
CA ILE A 75 -7.91 1.75 3.07
C ILE A 75 -6.84 1.04 2.27
N LEU A 76 -6.01 1.81 1.58
CA LEU A 76 -4.95 1.28 0.71
C LEU A 76 -3.62 1.25 1.44
N GLY A 77 -2.99 0.08 1.44
CA GLY A 77 -1.66 -0.12 2.02
C GLY A 77 -0.62 -0.46 0.97
N MET A 78 0.57 0.13 1.10
CA MET A 78 1.67 -0.11 0.18
C MET A 78 3.02 0.13 0.85
N PRO A 79 4.09 -0.53 0.39
CA PRO A 79 5.45 -0.13 0.74
C PRO A 79 5.90 1.05 -0.12
N THR A 80 6.89 1.80 0.35
CA THR A 80 7.60 2.76 -0.51
C THR A 80 8.64 2.02 -1.33
N TRP A 81 8.61 2.19 -2.64
CA TRP A 81 9.60 1.67 -3.56
C TRP A 81 10.24 2.82 -4.34
N TRP A 82 11.53 3.06 -4.09
CA TRP A 82 12.27 4.10 -4.80
C TRP A 82 11.56 5.46 -4.78
N TYR A 83 11.10 5.88 -3.57
CA TYR A 83 10.39 7.12 -3.30
C TYR A 83 8.99 7.22 -3.91
N HIS A 84 8.46 6.13 -4.46
CA HIS A 84 7.17 6.08 -5.15
C HIS A 84 6.31 4.91 -4.70
N ALA A 85 5.04 4.96 -5.07
CA ALA A 85 4.17 3.80 -4.96
C ALA A 85 4.71 2.68 -5.87
N PRO A 86 4.59 1.41 -5.44
CA PRO A 86 4.98 0.31 -6.32
C PRO A 86 4.21 0.35 -7.65
N PRO A 87 4.83 -0.07 -8.76
CA PRO A 87 4.19 -0.02 -10.08
C PRO A 87 2.82 -0.69 -10.17
N CYS A 88 2.60 -1.80 -9.45
CA CYS A 88 1.30 -2.46 -9.43
C CYS A 88 0.23 -1.64 -8.68
N VAL A 89 0.61 -0.90 -7.64
CA VAL A 89 -0.31 -0.01 -6.92
C VAL A 89 -0.65 1.20 -7.79
N GLU A 90 0.31 1.73 -8.52
CA GLU A 90 0.07 2.79 -9.49
C GLU A 90 -0.92 2.35 -10.56
N SER A 91 -0.79 1.12 -11.08
CA SER A 91 -1.75 0.54 -12.01
C SER A 91 -3.15 0.48 -11.43
N PHE A 92 -3.28 0.05 -10.17
CA PHE A 92 -4.56 0.04 -9.48
C PHE A 92 -5.16 1.43 -9.40
N LEU A 93 -4.41 2.40 -8.90
CA LEU A 93 -4.90 3.77 -8.68
C LEU A 93 -5.35 4.45 -9.98
N LYS A 94 -4.61 4.25 -11.07
CA LYS A 94 -4.96 4.83 -12.37
C LYS A 94 -6.23 4.26 -12.96
N ASN A 95 -6.59 3.03 -12.62
CA ASN A 95 -7.73 2.33 -13.18
C ASN A 95 -8.97 2.32 -12.30
N ALA A 96 -8.81 2.53 -10.99
CA ALA A 96 -9.90 2.38 -10.03
C ALA A 96 -10.85 3.58 -9.97
N ALA A 97 -10.39 4.77 -10.32
CA ALA A 97 -11.18 6.01 -10.30
C ALA A 97 -11.93 6.25 -8.98
N LEU A 98 -11.24 6.08 -7.85
CA LEU A 98 -11.82 6.28 -6.53
C LEU A 98 -11.99 7.78 -6.23
N GLU A 99 -13.14 8.14 -5.64
CA GLU A 99 -13.39 9.54 -5.23
C GLU A 99 -12.57 9.90 -3.99
N LYS A 100 -12.43 8.96 -3.07
CA LYS A 100 -11.70 9.16 -1.81
C LYS A 100 -11.04 7.89 -1.34
N ILE A 101 -9.97 8.06 -0.55
CA ILE A 101 -9.16 6.94 -0.07
C ILE A 101 -8.47 7.30 1.24
N THR A 102 -8.22 6.30 2.07
CA THR A 102 -7.30 6.37 3.20
C THR A 102 -6.06 5.55 2.85
N VAL A 103 -4.88 6.03 3.18
CA VAL A 103 -3.62 5.40 2.75
C VAL A 103 -2.71 5.15 3.94
N PHE A 104 -2.12 3.97 4.02
CA PHE A 104 -0.96 3.74 4.88
C PHE A 104 0.22 3.26 4.05
N VAL A 105 1.40 3.72 4.45
CA VAL A 105 2.64 3.43 3.72
C VAL A 105 3.63 2.85 4.70
N THR A 106 4.25 1.72 4.34
CA THR A 106 5.36 1.15 5.10
C THR A 106 6.68 1.49 4.42
N ASN A 107 7.71 1.74 5.21
CA ASN A 107 9.03 2.09 4.68
C ASN A 107 10.12 1.63 5.64
N SER A 108 11.36 1.68 5.19
CA SER A 108 12.54 1.34 6.00
C SER A 108 13.52 2.52 6.05
N GLY A 109 12.98 3.72 6.36
CA GLY A 109 13.75 4.95 6.47
C GLY A 109 13.63 5.90 5.27
N ILE A 110 12.92 5.48 4.21
CA ILE A 110 12.69 6.29 3.01
C ILE A 110 11.17 6.40 2.81
N PRO A 111 10.53 7.38 3.45
CA PRO A 111 9.10 7.55 3.32
C PRO A 111 8.72 8.17 1.98
N LEU A 112 7.46 8.01 1.63
CA LEU A 112 6.81 8.56 0.47
C LEU A 112 5.91 9.73 0.93
N ASN A 113 5.89 10.83 0.19
CA ASN A 113 4.92 11.88 0.43
C ASN A 113 3.61 11.50 -0.24
N VAL A 114 2.62 11.11 0.57
CA VAL A 114 1.33 10.58 0.08
C VAL A 114 0.59 11.61 -0.79
N ASP A 115 0.54 12.86 -0.35
CA ASP A 115 -0.21 13.90 -1.07
C ASP A 115 0.39 14.17 -2.46
N ASP A 116 1.71 14.31 -2.54
CA ASP A 116 2.40 14.53 -3.80
C ASP A 116 2.25 13.33 -4.73
N GLU A 117 2.39 12.13 -4.19
CA GLU A 117 2.28 10.89 -4.97
C GLU A 117 0.87 10.70 -5.52
N MET A 118 -0.15 10.96 -4.71
CA MET A 118 -1.54 10.86 -5.13
C MET A 118 -1.89 11.91 -6.18
N LYS A 119 -1.36 13.12 -6.08
CA LYS A 119 -1.53 14.14 -7.12
C LYS A 119 -0.93 13.71 -8.44
N ARG A 120 0.21 13.03 -8.39
CA ARG A 120 0.86 12.50 -9.60
C ARG A 120 0.06 11.38 -10.25
N ILE A 121 -0.45 10.44 -9.45
CA ILE A 121 -1.06 9.21 -9.95
C ILE A 121 -2.57 9.36 -10.17
N SER A 122 -3.29 9.95 -9.21
CA SER A 122 -4.75 10.02 -9.21
C SER A 122 -5.20 11.36 -8.62
N PRO A 123 -5.03 12.46 -9.38
CA PRO A 123 -5.27 13.81 -8.86
C PRO A 123 -6.70 14.09 -8.43
N ASP A 124 -7.66 13.33 -8.93
CA ASP A 124 -9.07 13.50 -8.59
C ASP A 124 -9.52 12.70 -7.36
N THR A 125 -8.62 11.92 -6.79
CA THR A 125 -8.91 11.13 -5.57
C THR A 125 -8.54 11.93 -4.32
N TYR A 126 -9.52 12.13 -3.45
CA TYR A 126 -9.30 12.82 -2.17
C TYR A 126 -8.72 11.86 -1.12
N VAL A 127 -7.60 12.24 -0.51
CA VAL A 127 -6.99 11.48 0.59
C VAL A 127 -7.60 11.95 1.91
N GLU A 128 -8.44 11.13 2.52
CA GLU A 128 -9.10 11.46 3.79
C GLU A 128 -8.13 11.46 4.97
N SER A 129 -7.21 10.50 4.97
CA SER A 129 -6.26 10.28 6.06
C SER A 129 -5.09 9.45 5.56
N SER A 130 -3.94 9.64 6.16
CA SER A 130 -2.77 8.81 5.85
C SER A 130 -1.91 8.57 7.09
N GLU A 131 -1.19 7.45 7.10
CA GLU A 131 -0.22 7.10 8.14
C GLU A 131 1.05 6.56 7.50
N ILE A 132 2.18 7.06 7.94
CA ILE A 132 3.50 6.59 7.52
C ILE A 132 4.09 5.73 8.63
N ILE A 133 4.42 4.50 8.29
CA ILE A 133 4.86 3.47 9.26
C ILE A 133 6.25 3.00 8.89
N GLU A 134 7.19 3.13 9.83
CA GLU A 134 8.57 2.74 9.63
C GLU A 134 8.87 1.38 10.23
N PHE A 135 9.62 0.59 9.47
CA PHE A 135 10.21 -0.68 9.91
C PHE A 135 11.73 -0.58 9.80
N THR A 136 12.44 -1.46 10.49
CA THR A 136 13.87 -1.64 10.22
C THR A 136 14.06 -2.19 8.80
N PRO A 137 15.28 -2.06 8.21
CA PRO A 137 15.54 -2.60 6.87
C PRO A 137 15.08 -4.05 6.69
N LEU A 138 14.80 -4.43 5.44
CA LEU A 138 14.31 -5.77 5.07
C LEU A 138 15.40 -6.84 5.16
N VAL A 139 16.09 -6.88 6.31
CA VAL A 139 16.97 -7.97 6.71
C VAL A 139 16.26 -8.76 7.80
N GLU A 140 16.47 -10.03 7.88
CA GLU A 140 15.76 -10.87 8.85
C GLU A 140 16.24 -10.65 10.29
N PRO A 141 15.34 -10.42 11.26
CA PRO A 141 13.94 -10.06 11.07
C PRO A 141 13.75 -8.54 10.96
N SER A 142 12.91 -8.10 10.04
CA SER A 142 12.48 -6.69 9.98
C SER A 142 11.53 -6.41 11.15
N ARG A 143 11.73 -5.30 11.85
CA ARG A 143 10.96 -4.94 13.05
C ARG A 143 10.31 -3.59 12.91
N LEU A 144 9.14 -3.45 13.54
CA LEU A 144 8.42 -2.18 13.58
C LEU A 144 9.21 -1.14 14.37
N VAL A 145 9.41 0.06 13.80
CA VAL A 145 10.03 1.21 14.43
C VAL A 145 8.98 2.19 14.95
N THR A 146 7.98 2.50 14.13
CA THR A 146 6.86 3.36 14.54
C THR A 146 6.17 2.76 15.77
N PRO A 147 5.92 3.53 16.85
CA PRO A 147 5.25 2.99 18.04
C PRO A 147 3.89 2.39 17.70
N LEU A 148 3.63 1.20 18.22
CA LEU A 148 2.38 0.50 17.96
C LEU A 148 1.17 1.30 18.46
N GLU A 149 1.32 2.04 19.56
CA GLU A 149 0.28 2.89 20.11
C GLU A 149 -0.12 4.02 19.13
N GLU A 150 0.83 4.54 18.40
CA GLU A 150 0.58 5.57 17.36
C GLU A 150 -0.23 4.98 16.21
N ILE A 151 0.14 3.79 15.77
CA ILE A 151 -0.60 3.08 14.72
C ILE A 151 -2.02 2.77 15.17
N ASP A 152 -2.18 2.26 16.38
CA ASP A 152 -3.49 1.92 16.93
C ASP A 152 -4.38 3.17 17.11
N ALA A 153 -3.80 4.27 17.54
CA ALA A 153 -4.51 5.53 17.65
C ALA A 153 -5.04 6.01 16.27
N TRP A 154 -4.23 5.86 15.24
CA TRP A 154 -4.67 6.18 13.89
C TRP A 154 -5.77 5.22 13.42
N ILE A 155 -5.63 3.92 13.69
CA ILE A 155 -6.65 2.92 13.33
C ILE A 155 -8.00 3.26 13.98
N GLU A 156 -8.01 3.77 15.20
CA GLU A 156 -9.25 4.17 15.88
C GLU A 156 -9.98 5.31 15.16
N THR A 157 -9.29 6.06 14.30
CA THR A 157 -9.92 7.15 13.52
C THR A 157 -10.58 6.65 12.22
N LEU A 158 -10.40 5.39 11.86
CA LEU A 158 -10.84 4.84 10.57
C LEU A 158 -12.36 4.42 10.55
#